data_d2dd3524039abaf1f339a4e666dbacca
#
_entry.id   d2dd3524039abaf1f339a4e666dbacca
#
_cell.length_a   1.000
_cell.length_b   1.000
_cell.length_c   1.000
_cell.angle_alpha   90.00
_cell.angle_beta   90.00
_cell.angle_gamma   90.00
#
_symmetry.space_group_name_H-M   'P 1'
#
loop_
_entity.id
_entity.type
_entity.pdbx_description
1 polymer ?
#
loop_
_entity_poly.entity_id
_entity_poly.type
_entity_poly.pdbx_seq_one_letter_code
_entity_poly.pdbx_strand_id
1 'polypeptide(L)'
;MGSLRLEITGVRHIDMNTLIEDINKSLQDLSLGKEKLSEELIEQFGEDVKEALRHWSTPREQKGFTLRVSNIGKPLRKLWFEKRYPSDEPISSSLSLKFLYGHLLEHLVLMLVKLSGHTVTDEQKEIELNGIKGHIDCKIDGKVVDVKSASKFAFNKFENDSLSEDDPFGYIAQLSTYEQAEGTDGGYFLVINKETGELCTYAPDDFDKPHAPSLINNVTTSLDSDSIPKRCFPTVAEGKKGNQRINKNCNYCEFKKE
;
A
#
# COMPACT_ATOMS: atom_id res chain seq x y z
N MET A 1 57.17 3.48 14.16
CA MET A 1 55.85 3.48 14.80
C MET A 1 54.83 3.66 13.70
N GLY A 2 54.32 2.56 13.18
CA GLY A 2 53.34 2.53 12.11
C GLY A 2 51.91 2.57 12.69
N SER A 3 51.17 3.59 12.33
CA SER A 3 49.76 3.71 12.69
C SER A 3 48.93 2.81 11.79
N LEU A 4 48.37 1.73 12.32
CA LEU A 4 47.34 0.94 11.68
C LEU A 4 46.06 1.79 11.67
N ARG A 5 45.64 2.29 10.49
CA ARG A 5 44.26 2.73 10.24
C ARG A 5 43.42 1.47 10.08
N LEU A 6 42.53 1.23 11.06
CA LEU A 6 41.40 0.35 10.88
C LEU A 6 40.49 0.97 9.81
N GLU A 7 40.42 0.32 8.64
CA GLU A 7 39.36 0.57 7.68
C GLU A 7 38.05 0.03 8.31
N ILE A 8 37.25 0.96 8.79
CA ILE A 8 35.86 0.68 9.15
C ILE A 8 35.17 0.40 7.83
N THR A 9 34.83 -0.86 7.59
CA THR A 9 34.02 -1.33 6.49
C THR A 9 32.77 -0.44 6.37
N GLY A 10 32.66 0.22 5.20
CA GLY A 10 31.63 1.19 4.93
C GLY A 10 30.24 0.57 5.05
N VAL A 11 29.51 1.05 6.02
CA VAL A 11 28.06 1.02 5.97
C VAL A 11 27.69 1.88 4.76
N ARG A 12 27.28 1.26 3.65
CA ARG A 12 26.67 2.01 2.57
C ARG A 12 25.44 2.68 3.19
N HIS A 13 25.41 4.01 3.22
CA HIS A 13 24.17 4.74 3.35
C HIS A 13 23.36 4.40 2.10
N ILE A 14 22.53 3.39 2.20
CA ILE A 14 21.63 2.99 1.11
C ILE A 14 20.53 4.05 1.14
N ASP A 15 20.49 4.86 0.10
CA ASP A 15 19.52 5.93 -0.07
C ASP A 15 18.29 5.36 -0.81
N MET A 16 17.08 5.66 -0.36
CA MET A 16 15.83 5.31 -1.08
C MET A 16 15.86 5.74 -2.55
N ASN A 17 16.62 6.77 -2.87
CA ASN A 17 16.79 7.27 -4.23
C ASN A 17 17.48 6.25 -5.15
N THR A 18 18.18 5.23 -4.62
CA THR A 18 18.85 4.20 -5.41
C THR A 18 18.10 2.88 -5.49
N LEU A 19 17.07 2.68 -4.66
CA LEU A 19 16.36 1.39 -4.56
C LEU A 19 15.94 0.82 -5.93
N ILE A 20 15.30 1.64 -6.75
CA ILE A 20 14.83 1.19 -8.08
C ILE A 20 16.01 0.92 -9.02
N GLU A 21 17.06 1.74 -8.95
CA GLU A 21 18.29 1.55 -9.74
C GLU A 21 19.01 0.26 -9.34
N ASP A 22 19.11 -0.02 -8.04
CA ASP A 22 19.76 -1.22 -7.49
C ASP A 22 18.96 -2.49 -7.85
N ILE A 23 17.62 -2.46 -7.76
CA ILE A 23 16.78 -3.57 -8.23
C ILE A 23 16.96 -3.79 -9.74
N ASN A 24 16.92 -2.74 -10.55
CA ASN A 24 17.09 -2.86 -12.00
C ASN A 24 18.47 -3.40 -12.38
N LYS A 25 19.50 -2.99 -11.64
CA LYS A 25 20.86 -3.51 -11.82
C LYS A 25 20.93 -5.01 -11.49
N SER A 26 20.39 -5.43 -10.36
CA SER A 26 20.36 -6.85 -9.99
C SER A 26 19.59 -7.69 -11.02
N LEU A 27 18.45 -7.21 -11.52
CA LEU A 27 17.72 -7.87 -12.60
C LEU A 27 18.54 -7.99 -13.89
N GLN A 28 19.29 -6.94 -14.25
CA GLN A 28 20.18 -6.96 -15.40
C GLN A 28 21.34 -7.96 -15.19
N ASP A 29 21.94 -7.95 -14.02
CA ASP A 29 23.05 -8.86 -13.69
C ASP A 29 22.60 -10.32 -13.64
N LEU A 30 21.38 -10.62 -13.17
CA LEU A 30 20.74 -11.94 -13.30
C LEU A 30 20.60 -12.34 -14.77
N SER A 31 20.07 -11.46 -15.62
CA SER A 31 19.86 -11.74 -17.05
C SER A 31 21.15 -12.02 -17.82
N LEU A 32 22.26 -11.42 -17.35
CA LEU A 32 23.59 -11.62 -17.90
C LEU A 32 24.36 -12.79 -17.26
N GLY A 33 23.77 -13.50 -16.30
CA GLY A 33 24.42 -14.57 -15.55
C GLY A 33 25.55 -14.12 -14.67
N LYS A 34 25.64 -12.83 -14.33
CA LYS A 34 26.65 -12.24 -13.43
C LYS A 34 26.23 -12.35 -11.97
N GLU A 35 24.96 -12.49 -11.70
CA GLU A 35 24.34 -12.69 -10.40
C GLU A 35 23.48 -13.95 -10.43
N LYS A 36 23.20 -14.51 -9.25
CA LYS A 36 22.27 -15.65 -9.08
C LYS A 36 21.47 -15.43 -7.81
N LEU A 37 20.23 -15.90 -7.82
CA LEU A 37 19.45 -16.02 -6.59
C LEU A 37 20.13 -17.04 -5.68
N SER A 38 20.29 -16.70 -4.39
CA SER A 38 20.73 -17.68 -3.40
C SER A 38 19.62 -18.70 -3.14
N GLU A 39 19.98 -19.91 -2.73
CA GLU A 39 19.00 -20.95 -2.35
C GLU A 39 18.12 -20.48 -1.19
N GLU A 40 18.70 -19.73 -0.23
CA GLU A 40 17.93 -19.17 0.88
C GLU A 40 16.84 -18.21 0.40
N LEU A 41 17.14 -17.36 -0.58
CA LEU A 41 16.18 -16.40 -1.12
C LEU A 41 15.08 -17.10 -1.94
N ILE A 42 15.45 -18.15 -2.67
CA ILE A 42 14.50 -19.00 -3.43
C ILE A 42 13.56 -19.72 -2.46
N GLU A 43 14.10 -20.36 -1.42
CA GLU A 43 13.31 -21.07 -0.42
C GLU A 43 12.39 -20.12 0.34
N GLN A 44 12.89 -18.96 0.78
CA GLN A 44 12.08 -17.95 1.45
C GLN A 44 10.91 -17.50 0.57
N PHE A 45 11.18 -17.11 -0.67
CA PHE A 45 10.11 -16.71 -1.60
C PHE A 45 9.11 -17.86 -1.85
N GLY A 46 9.60 -19.11 -1.91
CA GLY A 46 8.76 -20.29 -2.02
C GLY A 46 7.81 -20.45 -0.83
N GLU A 47 8.27 -20.22 0.40
CA GLU A 47 7.41 -20.28 1.59
C GLU A 47 6.42 -19.11 1.63
N ASP A 48 6.84 -17.90 1.28
CA ASP A 48 5.97 -16.72 1.21
C ASP A 48 4.80 -16.95 0.24
N VAL A 49 5.08 -17.51 -0.95
CA VAL A 49 4.06 -17.89 -1.94
C VAL A 49 3.11 -18.96 -1.39
N LYS A 50 3.63 -19.98 -0.72
CA LYS A 50 2.81 -21.03 -0.10
C LYS A 50 1.88 -20.44 0.97
N GLU A 51 2.39 -19.53 1.79
CA GLU A 51 1.59 -18.86 2.82
C GLU A 51 0.49 -17.97 2.20
N ALA A 52 0.82 -17.19 1.19
CA ALA A 52 -0.16 -16.40 0.43
C ALA A 52 -1.28 -17.28 -0.13
N LEU A 53 -0.96 -18.44 -0.70
CA LEU A 53 -1.94 -19.39 -1.23
C LEU A 53 -2.79 -20.02 -0.11
N ARG A 54 -2.21 -20.39 1.01
CA ARG A 54 -2.94 -20.92 2.18
C ARG A 54 -3.92 -19.86 2.70
N HIS A 55 -3.45 -18.63 2.90
CA HIS A 55 -4.29 -17.54 3.36
C HIS A 55 -5.42 -17.23 2.37
N TRP A 56 -5.12 -17.18 1.07
CA TRP A 56 -6.12 -16.91 0.03
C TRP A 56 -7.18 -18.01 -0.08
N SER A 57 -6.80 -19.27 0.08
CA SER A 57 -7.71 -20.42 0.00
C SER A 57 -8.50 -20.70 1.29
N THR A 58 -8.12 -20.04 2.40
CA THR A 58 -8.85 -20.20 3.67
C THR A 58 -10.14 -19.40 3.64
N PRO A 59 -11.29 -20.02 3.97
CA PRO A 59 -12.57 -19.32 4.05
C PRO A 59 -12.46 -18.13 5.01
N ARG A 60 -12.86 -16.96 4.55
CA ARG A 60 -12.93 -15.77 5.41
C ARG A 60 -14.24 -15.81 6.17
N GLU A 61 -14.18 -15.75 7.50
CA GLU A 61 -15.36 -15.45 8.28
C GLU A 61 -15.93 -14.10 7.83
N GLN A 62 -17.22 -14.08 7.52
CA GLN A 62 -17.94 -12.83 7.26
C GLN A 62 -18.08 -12.09 8.60
N LYS A 63 -17.06 -11.30 8.92
CA LYS A 63 -17.11 -10.36 10.03
C LYS A 63 -17.75 -9.08 9.51
N GLY A 64 -18.70 -8.54 10.27
CA GLY A 64 -19.27 -7.22 9.99
C GLY A 64 -18.18 -6.17 9.78
N PHE A 65 -18.56 -4.93 9.53
CA PHE A 65 -17.62 -3.82 9.30
C PHE A 65 -16.62 -3.69 10.45
N THR A 66 -15.35 -3.58 10.11
CA THR A 66 -14.27 -3.26 11.05
C THR A 66 -13.45 -2.11 10.47
N LEU A 67 -13.30 -1.03 11.25
CA LEU A 67 -12.39 0.04 10.91
C LEU A 67 -10.96 -0.44 11.16
N ARG A 68 -10.11 -0.30 10.15
CA ARG A 68 -8.70 -0.73 10.14
C ARG A 68 -7.84 0.34 9.50
N VAL A 69 -6.54 0.29 9.72
CA VAL A 69 -5.62 1.22 9.06
C VAL A 69 -5.75 1.18 7.53
N SER A 70 -5.95 0.01 6.94
CA SER A 70 -6.10 -0.15 5.48
C SER A 70 -7.38 0.47 4.88
N ASN A 71 -8.32 0.93 5.72
CA ASN A 71 -9.53 1.59 5.22
C ASN A 71 -9.78 2.98 5.82
N ILE A 72 -8.92 3.45 6.72
CA ILE A 72 -9.11 4.71 7.46
C ILE A 72 -9.22 5.95 6.54
N GLY A 73 -8.51 5.94 5.43
CA GLY A 73 -8.51 7.04 4.46
C GLY A 73 -9.61 6.96 3.39
N LYS A 74 -10.44 5.91 3.41
CA LYS A 74 -11.56 5.81 2.46
C LYS A 74 -12.58 6.92 2.70
N PRO A 75 -13.36 7.31 1.66
CA PRO A 75 -14.40 8.32 1.80
C PRO A 75 -15.38 8.01 2.94
N LEU A 76 -15.55 8.96 3.86
CA LEU A 76 -16.29 8.78 5.11
C LEU A 76 -17.73 8.28 4.91
N ARG A 77 -18.46 8.82 3.91
CA ARG A 77 -19.81 8.37 3.59
C ARG A 77 -19.83 6.89 3.17
N LYS A 78 -18.81 6.44 2.44
CA LYS A 78 -18.68 5.02 2.06
C LYS A 78 -18.50 4.15 3.29
N LEU A 79 -17.58 4.50 4.20
CA LEU A 79 -17.35 3.78 5.46
C LEU A 79 -18.61 3.75 6.33
N TRP A 80 -19.36 4.86 6.37
CA TRP A 80 -20.60 4.97 7.11
C TRP A 80 -21.66 3.99 6.61
N PHE A 81 -21.79 3.84 5.29
CA PHE A 81 -22.69 2.84 4.69
C PHE A 81 -22.18 1.42 4.86
N GLU A 82 -20.88 1.17 4.67
CA GLU A 82 -20.27 -0.16 4.91
C GLU A 82 -20.52 -0.65 6.34
N LYS A 83 -20.48 0.26 7.34
CA LYS A 83 -20.76 -0.07 8.74
C LYS A 83 -22.22 -0.43 8.99
N ARG A 84 -23.17 0.24 8.37
CA ARG A 84 -24.62 0.06 8.62
C ARG A 84 -25.26 -0.98 7.72
N TYR A 85 -24.73 -1.16 6.55
CA TYR A 85 -25.25 -2.07 5.54
C TYR A 85 -24.12 -2.97 5.02
N PRO A 86 -23.54 -3.81 5.90
CA PRO A 86 -22.49 -4.73 5.47
C PRO A 86 -23.07 -5.67 4.40
N SER A 87 -22.31 -5.88 3.34
CA SER A 87 -22.70 -6.83 2.29
C SER A 87 -22.41 -8.26 2.76
N ASP A 88 -23.41 -9.13 2.65
CA ASP A 88 -23.25 -10.57 2.84
C ASP A 88 -22.89 -11.28 1.53
N GLU A 89 -22.76 -10.54 0.42
CA GLU A 89 -22.40 -11.13 -0.84
C GLU A 89 -20.92 -11.57 -0.87
N PRO A 90 -20.64 -12.76 -1.39
CA PRO A 90 -19.27 -13.21 -1.55
C PRO A 90 -18.54 -12.31 -2.53
N ILE A 91 -17.25 -12.05 -2.28
CA ILE A 91 -16.41 -11.32 -3.24
C ILE A 91 -16.41 -12.05 -4.59
N SER A 92 -16.47 -11.28 -5.69
CA SER A 92 -16.44 -11.87 -7.02
C SER A 92 -15.13 -12.64 -7.27
N SER A 93 -15.19 -13.69 -8.10
CA SER A 93 -14.01 -14.49 -8.44
C SER A 93 -12.87 -13.64 -9.00
N SER A 94 -13.21 -12.61 -9.81
CA SER A 94 -12.20 -11.71 -10.36
C SER A 94 -11.54 -10.83 -9.29
N LEU A 95 -12.29 -10.41 -8.28
CA LEU A 95 -11.74 -9.62 -7.16
C LEU A 95 -10.90 -10.51 -6.24
N SER A 96 -11.34 -11.75 -5.98
CA SER A 96 -10.57 -12.74 -5.23
C SER A 96 -9.20 -12.99 -5.88
N LEU A 97 -9.18 -13.17 -7.22
CA LEU A 97 -7.93 -13.35 -7.97
C LEU A 97 -7.04 -12.11 -7.93
N LYS A 98 -7.61 -10.90 -7.98
CA LYS A 98 -6.84 -9.66 -7.84
C LYS A 98 -6.15 -9.54 -6.47
N PHE A 99 -6.79 -10.03 -5.40
CA PHE A 99 -6.14 -10.06 -4.08
C PHE A 99 -4.96 -11.02 -4.07
N LEU A 100 -5.11 -12.21 -4.66
CA LEU A 100 -3.98 -13.13 -4.80
C LEU A 100 -2.83 -12.50 -5.60
N TYR A 101 -3.12 -11.84 -6.73
CA TYR A 101 -2.09 -11.12 -7.50
C TYR A 101 -1.38 -10.06 -6.66
N GLY A 102 -2.12 -9.33 -5.82
CA GLY A 102 -1.52 -8.34 -4.92
C GLY A 102 -0.47 -8.97 -4.01
N HIS A 103 -0.82 -10.04 -3.30
CA HIS A 103 0.09 -10.73 -2.40
C HIS A 103 1.30 -11.35 -3.12
N LEU A 104 1.07 -12.00 -4.26
CA LEU A 104 2.19 -12.61 -5.01
C LEU A 104 3.17 -11.55 -5.55
N LEU A 105 2.67 -10.41 -6.02
CA LEU A 105 3.51 -9.33 -6.50
C LEU A 105 4.24 -8.61 -5.37
N GLU A 106 3.63 -8.48 -4.19
CA GLU A 106 4.27 -7.96 -2.98
C GLU A 106 5.48 -8.81 -2.61
N HIS A 107 5.32 -10.12 -2.44
CA HIS A 107 6.43 -11.03 -2.12
C HIS A 107 7.50 -11.03 -3.22
N LEU A 108 7.12 -10.96 -4.50
CA LEU A 108 8.07 -10.84 -5.61
C LEU A 108 8.90 -9.56 -5.48
N VAL A 109 8.27 -8.43 -5.23
CA VAL A 109 8.96 -7.15 -5.10
C VAL A 109 9.90 -7.16 -3.89
N LEU A 110 9.46 -7.69 -2.74
CA LEU A 110 10.30 -7.82 -1.54
C LEU A 110 11.50 -8.75 -1.76
N MET A 111 11.32 -9.83 -2.51
CA MET A 111 12.45 -10.69 -2.93
C MET A 111 13.47 -9.90 -3.77
N LEU A 112 13.01 -9.06 -4.72
CA LEU A 112 13.90 -8.24 -5.54
C LEU A 112 14.63 -7.16 -4.70
N VAL A 113 13.96 -6.58 -3.72
CA VAL A 113 14.56 -5.65 -2.74
C VAL A 113 15.69 -6.35 -1.97
N LYS A 114 15.44 -7.54 -1.45
CA LYS A 114 16.46 -8.34 -0.73
C LYS A 114 17.62 -8.71 -1.66
N LEU A 115 17.34 -9.10 -2.90
CA LEU A 115 18.35 -9.43 -3.91
C LEU A 115 19.26 -8.22 -4.19
N SER A 116 18.71 -7.01 -4.27
CA SER A 116 19.47 -5.79 -4.56
C SER A 116 20.29 -5.27 -3.36
N GLY A 117 20.30 -6.02 -2.23
CA GLY A 117 21.12 -5.76 -1.07
C GLY A 117 20.51 -4.82 -0.03
N HIS A 118 19.25 -4.43 -0.20
CA HIS A 118 18.51 -3.66 0.77
C HIS A 118 18.00 -4.54 1.92
N THR A 119 17.89 -3.95 3.11
CA THR A 119 17.44 -4.65 4.31
C THR A 119 15.92 -4.57 4.42
N VAL A 120 15.23 -5.71 4.41
CA VAL A 120 13.79 -5.83 4.66
C VAL A 120 13.56 -6.37 6.06
N THR A 121 12.76 -5.66 6.86
CA THR A 121 12.41 -6.06 8.24
C THR A 121 10.93 -5.81 8.51
N ASP A 122 10.43 -6.31 9.65
CA ASP A 122 9.06 -6.09 10.12
C ASP A 122 7.98 -6.47 9.07
N GLU A 123 8.24 -7.51 8.24
CA GLU A 123 7.28 -7.98 7.23
C GLU A 123 5.96 -8.39 7.90
N GLN A 124 4.83 -7.85 7.42
CA GLN A 124 3.48 -8.09 7.93
C GLN A 124 3.29 -7.86 9.43
N LYS A 125 4.10 -6.98 10.03
CA LYS A 125 4.01 -6.64 11.46
C LYS A 125 2.68 -5.99 11.81
N GLU A 126 1.97 -6.56 12.79
CA GLU A 126 0.77 -5.93 13.35
C GLU A 126 1.14 -4.65 14.08
N ILE A 127 0.36 -3.60 13.81
CA ILE A 127 0.44 -2.32 14.54
C ILE A 127 -0.95 -1.94 15.06
N GLU A 128 -0.97 -1.11 16.08
CA GLU A 128 -2.20 -0.53 16.63
C GLU A 128 -1.99 0.95 16.96
N LEU A 129 -2.93 1.79 16.54
CA LEU A 129 -2.97 3.20 16.90
C LEU A 129 -4.41 3.59 17.28
N ASN A 130 -4.58 4.12 18.48
CA ASN A 130 -5.90 4.55 19.00
C ASN A 130 -7.02 3.50 18.84
N GLY A 131 -6.70 2.22 19.09
CA GLY A 131 -7.64 1.10 18.99
C GLY A 131 -7.91 0.61 17.56
N ILE A 132 -7.23 1.15 16.55
CA ILE A 132 -7.34 0.70 15.17
C ILE A 132 -6.10 -0.11 14.82
N LYS A 133 -6.34 -1.34 14.34
CA LYS A 133 -5.30 -2.27 13.95
C LYS A 133 -5.01 -2.23 12.46
N GLY A 134 -3.77 -2.56 12.11
CA GLY A 134 -3.31 -2.76 10.75
C GLY A 134 -2.06 -3.62 10.73
N HIS A 135 -1.57 -3.92 9.53
CA HIS A 135 -0.29 -4.56 9.32
C HIS A 135 0.49 -3.69 8.33
N ILE A 136 1.72 -3.35 8.67
CA ILE A 136 2.64 -2.76 7.70
C ILE A 136 3.11 -3.87 6.77
N ASP A 137 3.33 -3.55 5.50
CA ASP A 137 3.87 -4.56 4.58
C ASP A 137 5.29 -4.89 4.99
N CYS A 138 6.13 -3.89 5.20
CA CYS A 138 7.49 -4.06 5.71
C CYS A 138 8.14 -2.72 6.11
N LYS A 139 9.39 -2.83 6.58
CA LYS A 139 10.36 -1.71 6.54
C LYS A 139 11.49 -2.06 5.58
N ILE A 140 11.86 -1.11 4.74
CA ILE A 140 13.05 -1.20 3.89
C ILE A 140 14.05 -0.14 4.38
N ASP A 141 15.24 -0.58 4.76
CA ASP A 141 16.30 0.25 5.33
C ASP A 141 15.82 1.12 6.50
N GLY A 142 14.91 0.55 7.31
CA GLY A 142 14.34 1.19 8.49
C GLY A 142 13.15 2.13 8.22
N LYS A 143 12.77 2.38 6.98
CA LYS A 143 11.60 3.17 6.60
C LYS A 143 10.37 2.30 6.41
N VAL A 144 9.20 2.75 6.87
CA VAL A 144 7.93 2.08 6.62
C VAL A 144 7.61 2.14 5.13
N VAL A 145 7.32 0.99 4.54
CA VAL A 145 7.00 0.86 3.13
C VAL A 145 5.70 0.12 2.96
N ASP A 146 4.85 0.67 2.10
CA ASP A 146 3.61 0.07 1.68
C ASP A 146 3.75 -0.31 0.18
N VAL A 147 3.68 -1.61 -0.11
CA VAL A 147 3.91 -2.16 -1.45
C VAL A 147 2.60 -2.17 -2.22
N LYS A 148 2.58 -1.60 -3.41
CA LYS A 148 1.37 -1.54 -4.24
C LYS A 148 1.56 -2.17 -5.62
N SER A 149 0.63 -3.05 -6.01
CA SER A 149 0.50 -3.50 -7.39
C SER A 149 -0.55 -2.66 -8.11
N ALA A 150 -0.14 -1.88 -9.10
CA ALA A 150 -0.99 -0.90 -9.76
C ALA A 150 -1.27 -1.24 -11.24
N SER A 151 -2.43 -0.83 -11.77
CA SER A 151 -2.63 -0.71 -13.21
C SER A 151 -1.81 0.47 -13.74
N LYS A 152 -1.53 0.51 -15.03
CA LYS A 152 -0.81 1.63 -15.65
C LYS A 152 -1.37 3.01 -15.25
N PHE A 153 -2.69 3.15 -15.24
CA PHE A 153 -3.34 4.41 -14.85
C PHE A 153 -3.06 4.79 -13.39
N ALA A 154 -3.11 3.83 -12.48
CA ALA A 154 -2.83 4.07 -11.06
C ALA A 154 -1.33 4.26 -10.82
N PHE A 155 -0.47 3.49 -11.49
CA PHE A 155 0.98 3.61 -11.43
C PHE A 155 1.46 5.02 -11.79
N ASN A 156 0.93 5.60 -12.86
CA ASN A 156 1.27 6.96 -13.28
C ASN A 156 1.00 8.03 -12.20
N LYS A 157 0.07 7.80 -11.25
CA LYS A 157 -0.15 8.74 -10.15
C LYS A 157 1.01 8.75 -9.15
N PHE A 158 1.60 7.61 -8.89
CA PHE A 158 2.78 7.49 -8.04
C PHE A 158 4.02 8.00 -8.75
N GLU A 159 4.22 7.60 -10.01
CA GLU A 159 5.38 7.98 -10.82
C GLU A 159 5.45 9.49 -11.10
N ASN A 160 4.30 10.17 -11.24
CA ASN A 160 4.22 11.60 -11.53
C ASN A 160 3.87 12.46 -10.29
N ASP A 161 4.06 11.95 -9.07
CA ASP A 161 3.81 12.66 -7.81
C ASP A 161 2.40 13.26 -7.68
N SER A 162 1.38 12.64 -8.31
CA SER A 162 0.02 13.16 -8.38
C SER A 162 -1.01 12.36 -7.57
N LEU A 163 -0.56 11.46 -6.70
CA LEU A 163 -1.46 10.67 -5.87
C LEU A 163 -2.29 11.54 -4.91
N SER A 164 -1.68 12.58 -4.34
CA SER A 164 -2.36 13.48 -3.39
C SER A 164 -3.55 14.21 -4.02
N GLU A 165 -3.53 14.44 -5.33
CA GLU A 165 -4.64 15.09 -6.05
C GLU A 165 -5.86 14.16 -6.24
N ASP A 166 -5.66 12.84 -6.27
CA ASP A 166 -6.72 11.87 -6.54
C ASP A 166 -6.42 10.51 -5.84
N ASP A 167 -6.57 10.47 -4.51
CA ASP A 167 -6.43 9.29 -3.67
C ASP A 167 -7.78 8.79 -3.12
N PRO A 168 -8.65 8.19 -3.96
CA PRO A 168 -9.96 7.71 -3.53
C PRO A 168 -9.89 6.48 -2.62
N PHE A 169 -8.73 5.86 -2.47
CA PHE A 169 -8.51 4.70 -1.61
C PHE A 169 -7.96 5.07 -0.23
N GLY A 170 -7.42 6.29 -0.07
CA GLY A 170 -6.86 6.79 1.18
C GLY A 170 -5.49 6.20 1.50
N TYR A 171 -4.69 5.94 0.49
CA TYR A 171 -3.35 5.36 0.65
C TYR A 171 -2.43 6.26 1.49
N ILE A 172 -2.46 7.58 1.27
CA ILE A 172 -1.64 8.53 2.03
C ILE A 172 -2.03 8.50 3.52
N ALA A 173 -3.33 8.44 3.82
CA ALA A 173 -3.80 8.32 5.20
C ALA A 173 -3.40 6.98 5.84
N GLN A 174 -3.39 5.89 5.08
CA GLN A 174 -2.91 4.58 5.51
C GLN A 174 -1.43 4.65 5.88
N LEU A 175 -0.58 5.13 4.98
CA LEU A 175 0.86 5.26 5.18
C LEU A 175 1.18 6.16 6.38
N SER A 176 0.56 7.33 6.46
CA SER A 176 0.72 8.25 7.59
C SER A 176 0.32 7.62 8.94
N THR A 177 -0.70 6.76 8.94
CA THR A 177 -1.11 6.04 10.15
C THR A 177 -0.05 5.00 10.55
N TYR A 178 0.52 4.30 9.58
CA TYR A 178 1.62 3.35 9.82
C TYR A 178 2.86 4.05 10.39
N GLU A 179 3.28 5.17 9.79
CA GLU A 179 4.42 5.96 10.28
C GLU A 179 4.21 6.40 11.73
N GLN A 180 3.04 6.97 12.04
CA GLN A 180 2.75 7.47 13.37
C GLN A 180 2.59 6.35 14.40
N ALA A 181 2.11 5.17 14.03
CA ALA A 181 2.07 4.01 14.91
C ALA A 181 3.47 3.48 15.22
N GLU A 182 4.38 3.52 14.26
CA GLU A 182 5.77 3.07 14.42
C GLU A 182 6.69 4.16 14.99
N GLY A 183 6.20 5.39 15.17
CA GLY A 183 7.02 6.52 15.63
C GLY A 183 8.14 6.86 14.67
N THR A 184 7.93 6.69 13.38
CA THR A 184 8.87 6.97 12.29
C THR A 184 8.33 8.04 11.36
N ASP A 185 9.19 8.53 10.48
CA ASP A 185 8.85 9.46 9.41
C ASP A 185 9.46 8.99 8.07
N GLY A 186 9.06 9.64 6.99
CA GLY A 186 9.64 9.39 5.66
C GLY A 186 9.33 8.01 5.11
N GLY A 187 8.18 7.43 5.45
CA GLY A 187 7.64 6.23 4.80
C GLY A 187 7.25 6.52 3.35
N TYR A 188 7.22 5.49 2.53
CA TYR A 188 6.96 5.62 1.11
C TYR A 188 6.21 4.41 0.54
N PHE A 189 5.71 4.57 -0.68
CA PHE A 189 5.16 3.49 -1.48
C PHE A 189 6.24 2.93 -2.40
N LEU A 190 6.31 1.61 -2.48
CA LEU A 190 7.04 0.88 -3.52
C LEU A 190 6.00 0.25 -4.45
N VAL A 191 5.98 0.69 -5.70
CA VAL A 191 4.87 0.39 -6.60
C VAL A 191 5.36 -0.39 -7.82
N ILE A 192 4.69 -1.50 -8.11
CA ILE A 192 4.88 -2.26 -9.34
C ILE A 192 3.72 -2.03 -10.31
N ASN A 193 4.04 -1.65 -11.53
CA ASN A 193 3.10 -1.66 -12.66
C ASN A 193 2.88 -3.11 -13.11
N LYS A 194 1.74 -3.69 -12.76
CA LYS A 194 1.42 -5.09 -13.07
C LYS A 194 1.23 -5.40 -14.56
N GLU A 195 1.20 -4.37 -15.41
CA GLU A 195 1.06 -4.52 -16.86
C GLU A 195 2.42 -4.52 -17.57
N THR A 196 3.39 -3.73 -17.05
CA THR A 196 4.70 -3.54 -17.69
C THR A 196 5.87 -4.11 -16.89
N GLY A 197 5.70 -4.33 -15.57
CA GLY A 197 6.78 -4.72 -14.66
C GLY A 197 7.67 -3.54 -14.20
N GLU A 198 7.34 -2.32 -14.58
CA GLU A 198 8.05 -1.12 -14.12
C GLU A 198 7.83 -0.89 -12.63
N LEU A 199 8.86 -0.38 -11.95
CA LEU A 199 8.85 -0.04 -10.53
C LEU A 199 9.05 1.45 -10.34
N CYS A 200 8.37 2.03 -9.35
CA CYS A 200 8.65 3.37 -8.86
C CYS A 200 8.51 3.44 -7.34
N THR A 201 9.09 4.47 -6.74
CA THR A 201 8.83 4.86 -5.35
C THR A 201 8.08 6.18 -5.33
N TYR A 202 7.25 6.38 -4.31
CA TYR A 202 6.55 7.64 -4.07
C TYR A 202 6.51 7.93 -2.58
N ALA A 203 7.04 9.06 -2.16
CA ALA A 203 6.94 9.55 -0.79
C ALA A 203 6.03 10.78 -0.77
N PRO A 204 4.84 10.70 -0.12
CA PRO A 204 3.98 11.87 -0.01
C PRO A 204 4.66 12.98 0.80
N ASP A 205 4.41 14.23 0.43
CA ASP A 205 4.81 15.37 1.22
C ASP A 205 4.16 15.37 2.61
N ASP A 206 4.85 15.85 3.63
CA ASP A 206 4.34 15.84 5.01
C ASP A 206 3.04 16.63 5.18
N PHE A 207 2.82 17.68 4.37
CA PHE A 207 1.57 18.45 4.42
C PHE A 207 0.37 17.69 3.82
N ASP A 208 0.60 16.67 3.00
CA ASP A 208 -0.47 15.80 2.49
C ASP A 208 -0.83 14.67 3.47
N LYS A 209 0.02 14.41 4.44
CA LYS A 209 -0.17 13.35 5.44
C LYS A 209 -1.08 13.84 6.57
N PRO A 210 -2.23 13.22 6.81
CA PRO A 210 -3.08 13.60 7.93
C PRO A 210 -2.44 13.22 9.27
N HIS A 211 -2.71 14.00 10.32
CA HIS A 211 -2.42 13.59 11.68
C HIS A 211 -3.32 12.40 12.07
N ALA A 212 -2.75 11.20 12.13
CA ALA A 212 -3.48 9.96 12.26
C ALA A 212 -4.40 9.88 13.48
N PRO A 213 -3.99 10.25 14.71
CA PRO A 213 -4.89 10.26 15.88
C PRO A 213 -6.13 11.11 15.67
N SER A 214 -5.99 12.30 15.06
CA SER A 214 -7.12 13.19 14.76
C SER A 214 -8.02 12.61 13.69
N LEU A 215 -7.45 12.01 12.64
CA LEU A 215 -8.20 11.33 11.59
C LEU A 215 -9.02 10.17 12.17
N ILE A 216 -8.39 9.30 12.96
CA ILE A 216 -9.04 8.16 13.61
C ILE A 216 -10.21 8.62 14.46
N ASN A 217 -10.00 9.63 15.31
CA ASN A 217 -11.06 10.17 16.16
C ASN A 217 -12.23 10.74 15.35
N ASN A 218 -11.94 11.52 14.30
CA ASN A 218 -12.96 12.11 13.43
C ASN A 218 -13.77 11.05 12.69
N VAL A 219 -13.09 10.04 12.14
CA VAL A 219 -13.74 8.94 11.43
C VAL A 219 -14.61 8.13 12.40
N THR A 220 -14.08 7.72 13.55
CA THR A 220 -14.82 6.94 14.56
C THR A 220 -16.06 7.69 15.03
N THR A 221 -15.92 8.96 15.42
CA THR A 221 -17.05 9.79 15.86
C THR A 221 -18.12 9.91 14.76
N SER A 222 -17.70 10.11 13.52
CA SER A 222 -18.64 10.22 12.40
C SER A 222 -19.33 8.90 12.07
N LEU A 223 -18.63 7.78 12.24
CA LEU A 223 -19.22 6.45 12.04
C LEU A 223 -20.22 6.07 13.13
N ASP A 224 -20.10 6.65 14.33
CA ASP A 224 -21.04 6.43 15.44
C ASP A 224 -22.26 7.36 15.36
N SER A 225 -22.19 8.43 14.58
CA SER A 225 -23.29 9.36 14.34
C SER A 225 -24.36 8.76 13.44
N ASP A 226 -25.64 9.03 13.72
CA ASP A 226 -26.78 8.66 12.85
C ASP A 226 -26.88 9.57 11.63
N SER A 227 -26.19 10.70 11.64
CA SER A 227 -26.19 11.64 10.51
C SER A 227 -25.39 11.11 9.34
N ILE A 228 -26.02 11.00 8.18
CA ILE A 228 -25.35 10.58 6.95
C ILE A 228 -24.28 11.61 6.57
N PRO A 229 -23.01 11.23 6.41
CA PRO A 229 -21.97 12.15 5.97
C PRO A 229 -22.25 12.72 4.56
N LYS A 230 -21.69 13.88 4.26
CA LYS A 230 -21.81 14.50 2.93
C LYS A 230 -21.34 13.57 1.82
N ARG A 231 -21.84 13.79 0.60
CA ARG A 231 -21.38 13.03 -0.58
C ARG A 231 -19.86 13.12 -0.73
N CYS A 232 -19.24 11.98 -1.04
CA CYS A 232 -17.77 11.87 -1.12
C CYS A 232 -17.20 12.74 -2.25
N PHE A 233 -17.90 12.77 -3.40
CA PHE A 233 -17.46 13.47 -4.58
C PHE A 233 -18.64 14.24 -5.21
N PRO A 234 -18.41 15.45 -5.74
CA PRO A 234 -19.41 16.19 -6.47
C PRO A 234 -19.75 15.48 -7.79
N THR A 235 -20.95 15.72 -8.29
CA THR A 235 -21.28 15.34 -9.66
C THR A 235 -20.44 16.15 -10.65
N VAL A 236 -20.23 15.60 -11.83
CA VAL A 236 -19.50 16.27 -12.91
C VAL A 236 -20.42 16.56 -14.11
N ALA A 237 -20.21 17.68 -14.77
CA ALA A 237 -20.99 18.04 -15.95
C ALA A 237 -20.72 17.05 -17.10
N GLU A 238 -21.78 16.67 -17.81
CA GLU A 238 -21.72 15.78 -18.96
C GLU A 238 -22.28 16.45 -20.19
N GLY A 239 -21.46 16.64 -21.19
CA GLY A 239 -21.80 17.25 -22.46
C GLY A 239 -22.14 18.77 -22.36
N LYS A 240 -22.54 19.34 -23.49
CA LYS A 240 -22.80 20.79 -23.61
C LYS A 240 -24.14 21.24 -22.99
N LYS A 241 -25.03 20.30 -22.65
CA LYS A 241 -26.38 20.58 -22.12
C LYS A 241 -26.44 20.69 -20.60
N GLY A 242 -25.30 20.58 -19.89
CA GLY A 242 -25.25 20.71 -18.44
C GLY A 242 -25.80 19.49 -17.65
N ASN A 243 -26.04 18.36 -18.32
CA ASN A 243 -26.38 17.11 -17.63
C ASN A 243 -25.33 16.78 -16.58
N GLN A 244 -25.75 16.16 -15.49
CA GLN A 244 -24.85 15.77 -14.41
C GLN A 244 -24.69 14.25 -14.41
N ARG A 245 -23.47 13.79 -14.25
CA ARG A 245 -23.16 12.38 -14.01
C ARG A 245 -22.43 12.21 -12.69
N ILE A 246 -22.43 10.99 -12.17
CA ILE A 246 -21.65 10.65 -11.00
C ILE A 246 -20.15 10.79 -11.31
N ASN A 247 -19.38 11.18 -10.31
CA ASN A 247 -17.91 11.24 -10.42
C ASN A 247 -17.34 9.85 -10.75
N LYS A 248 -16.24 9.80 -11.52
CA LYS A 248 -15.55 8.56 -11.86
C LYS A 248 -15.16 7.73 -10.62
N ASN A 249 -14.82 8.38 -9.50
CA ASN A 249 -14.46 7.74 -8.25
C ASN A 249 -15.63 7.00 -7.57
N CYS A 250 -16.87 7.26 -8.01
CA CYS A 250 -18.06 6.53 -7.57
C CYS A 250 -18.34 5.27 -8.41
N ASN A 251 -17.66 5.05 -9.53
CA ASN A 251 -18.00 3.95 -10.46
C ASN A 251 -17.97 2.56 -9.79
N TYR A 252 -17.04 2.37 -8.86
CA TYR A 252 -16.85 1.12 -8.13
C TYR A 252 -17.42 1.14 -6.72
N CYS A 253 -18.22 2.16 -6.38
CA CYS A 253 -18.87 2.26 -5.09
C CYS A 253 -20.21 1.48 -5.12
N GLU A 254 -20.42 0.58 -4.19
CA GLU A 254 -21.67 -0.17 -4.03
C GLU A 254 -22.83 0.79 -3.70
N PHE A 255 -22.54 1.85 -2.95
CA PHE A 255 -23.50 2.86 -2.48
C PHE A 255 -23.63 4.08 -3.40
N LYS A 256 -23.29 3.96 -4.67
CA LYS A 256 -23.27 5.10 -5.61
C LYS A 256 -24.65 5.69 -5.93
N LYS A 257 -25.72 4.99 -5.57
CA LYS A 257 -27.10 5.45 -5.76
C LYS A 257 -27.68 6.13 -4.53
N GLU A 258 -27.02 5.98 -3.40
CA GLU A 258 -27.38 6.56 -2.10
C GLU A 258 -26.69 7.93 -1.94
#